data_4637961903ac58bf103cf7c3a3ef3e39
#
_entry.id   4637961903ac58bf103cf7c3a3ef3e39
#
_cell.length_a   1.000
_cell.length_b   1.000
_cell.length_c   1.000
_cell.angle_alpha   90.00
_cell.angle_beta   90.00
_cell.angle_gamma   90.00
#
_symmetry.space_group_name_H-M   'P 1'
#
loop_
_entity.id
_entity.type
_entity.pdbx_description
1 polymer ?
#
loop_
_entity_poly.entity_id
_entity_poly.type
_entity_poly.pdbx_seq_one_letter_code
_entity_poly.pdbx_strand_id
1 'polypeptide(L)'
;VNVILKALYTPSKYTMGFTEGRSVVDNAQKHLGMNYVLNLDLKDFFPSIVQPRVWKRLQLKPFNFPVPVASAIAGLCCMKEIREDADGKKTEHFVLPQGAPTSPIITNMICDKLDHRLSGLAKRFGLNYTRYADDITFSSMHNVYQKNGEFFAELYRIIADQGFTV
;
A
#
# COMPACT_ATOMS: atom_id res chain seq x y z
N VAL A 1 3.88 14.67 14.02
CA VAL A 1 3.97 13.27 13.53
C VAL A 1 4.40 13.25 12.06
N ASN A 2 3.63 13.86 11.15
CA ASN A 2 3.88 13.78 9.70
C ASN A 2 5.30 14.22 9.29
N VAL A 3 5.79 15.35 9.81
CA VAL A 3 7.16 15.86 9.53
C VAL A 3 8.23 14.85 9.95
N ILE A 4 8.08 14.26 11.14
CA ILE A 4 9.03 13.27 11.67
C ILE A 4 9.03 12.01 10.79
N LEU A 5 7.86 11.50 10.44
CA LEU A 5 7.77 10.30 9.59
C LEU A 5 8.36 10.53 8.21
N LYS A 6 8.11 11.70 7.59
CA LYS A 6 8.71 12.08 6.29
C LYS A 6 10.23 12.19 6.36
N ALA A 7 10.78 12.69 7.47
CA ALA A 7 12.23 12.80 7.63
C ALA A 7 12.93 11.43 7.77
N LEU A 8 12.22 10.43 8.28
CA LEU A 8 12.77 9.09 8.55
C LEU A 8 12.49 8.06 7.44
N TYR A 9 11.54 8.35 6.55
CA TYR A 9 11.08 7.41 5.55
C TYR A 9 11.31 7.90 4.12
N THR A 10 11.96 7.07 3.33
CA THR A 10 12.13 7.29 1.89
C THR A 10 11.29 6.29 1.11
N PRO A 11 10.26 6.73 0.39
CA PRO A 11 9.44 5.85 -0.44
C PRO A 11 10.26 5.16 -1.53
N SER A 12 9.85 3.93 -1.88
CA SER A 12 10.48 3.18 -2.97
C SER A 12 10.33 3.92 -4.30
N LYS A 13 11.17 3.59 -5.27
CA LYS A 13 11.07 4.17 -6.63
C LYS A 13 9.78 3.82 -7.37
N TYR A 14 9.06 2.83 -6.89
CA TYR A 14 7.79 2.36 -7.46
C TYR A 14 6.57 3.04 -6.85
N THR A 15 6.73 3.69 -5.68
CA THR A 15 5.66 4.38 -4.95
C THR A 15 5.50 5.78 -5.52
N MET A 16 4.46 6.00 -6.33
CA MET A 16 4.25 7.29 -7.02
C MET A 16 3.31 8.20 -6.24
N GLY A 17 2.21 7.66 -5.70
CA GLY A 17 1.26 8.43 -4.90
C GLY A 17 1.82 8.87 -3.55
N PHE A 18 1.43 10.07 -3.11
CA PHE A 18 1.83 10.65 -1.83
C PHE A 18 3.35 10.80 -1.63
N THR A 19 4.09 10.87 -2.71
CA THR A 19 5.55 11.00 -2.72
C THR A 19 5.92 12.37 -3.27
N GLU A 20 6.71 13.11 -2.52
CA GLU A 20 7.17 14.43 -2.93
C GLU A 20 7.99 14.35 -4.23
N GLY A 21 7.76 15.30 -5.15
CA GLY A 21 8.41 15.33 -6.46
C GLY A 21 7.91 14.25 -7.43
N ARG A 22 6.81 13.54 -7.12
CA ARG A 22 6.17 12.58 -8.03
C ARG A 22 4.71 12.92 -8.23
N SER A 23 4.26 12.83 -9.47
CA SER A 23 2.90 13.14 -9.88
C SER A 23 2.21 11.95 -10.56
N VAL A 24 0.91 12.09 -10.83
CA VAL A 24 0.17 11.14 -11.65
C VAL A 24 0.73 11.06 -13.08
N VAL A 25 1.29 12.17 -13.58
CA VAL A 25 1.94 12.20 -14.91
C VAL A 25 3.21 11.34 -14.90
N ASP A 26 4.06 11.48 -13.86
CA ASP A 26 5.25 10.64 -13.71
C ASP A 26 4.89 9.16 -13.60
N ASN A 27 3.77 8.85 -12.93
CA ASN A 27 3.23 7.49 -12.88
C ASN A 27 2.87 6.98 -14.28
N ALA A 28 2.08 7.74 -15.02
CA ALA A 28 1.66 7.37 -16.37
C ALA A 28 2.85 7.21 -17.34
N GLN A 29 3.86 8.06 -17.23
CA GLN A 29 5.07 8.00 -18.06
C GLN A 29 5.83 6.67 -17.92
N LYS A 30 5.75 5.98 -16.78
CA LYS A 30 6.39 4.66 -16.59
C LYS A 30 5.75 3.56 -17.44
N HIS A 31 4.54 3.79 -17.95
CA HIS A 31 3.74 2.82 -18.69
C HIS A 31 3.51 3.22 -20.15
N LEU A 32 4.09 4.33 -20.62
CA LEU A 32 4.00 4.77 -22.00
C LEU A 32 4.68 3.78 -22.95
N GLY A 33 4.08 3.61 -24.13
CA GLY A 33 4.62 2.74 -25.19
C GLY A 33 4.45 1.26 -24.91
N MET A 34 3.73 0.86 -23.88
CA MET A 34 3.44 -0.55 -23.57
C MET A 34 2.16 -1.00 -24.27
N ASN A 35 2.16 -2.23 -24.80
CA ASN A 35 1.01 -2.80 -25.51
C ASN A 35 -0.11 -3.25 -24.56
N TYR A 36 0.25 -3.61 -23.34
CA TYR A 36 -0.68 -4.15 -22.35
C TYR A 36 -0.50 -3.41 -21.03
N VAL A 37 -1.61 -2.98 -20.44
CA VAL A 37 -1.66 -2.31 -19.14
C VAL A 37 -2.71 -2.99 -18.28
N LEU A 38 -2.35 -3.33 -17.04
CA LEU A 38 -3.24 -3.86 -16.03
C LEU A 38 -3.29 -2.87 -14.88
N ASN A 39 -4.48 -2.39 -14.55
CA ASN A 39 -4.75 -1.60 -13.35
C ASN A 39 -5.57 -2.42 -12.37
N LEU A 40 -5.23 -2.31 -11.10
CA LEU A 40 -5.93 -2.93 -9.99
C LEU A 40 -6.08 -1.90 -8.88
N ASP A 41 -7.25 -1.88 -8.26
CA ASP A 41 -7.56 -1.03 -7.12
C ASP A 41 -7.57 -1.87 -5.83
N LEU A 42 -6.95 -1.37 -4.75
CA LEU A 42 -6.98 -2.01 -3.45
C LEU A 42 -8.23 -1.59 -2.69
N LYS A 43 -9.13 -2.53 -2.51
CA LYS A 43 -10.41 -2.29 -1.84
C LYS A 43 -10.22 -1.77 -0.41
N ASP A 44 -11.04 -0.78 -0.02
CA ASP A 44 -11.05 -0.19 1.32
C ASP A 44 -9.65 0.14 1.85
N PHE A 45 -8.80 0.72 1.00
CA PHE A 45 -7.36 0.86 1.20
C PHE A 45 -6.99 1.42 2.58
N PHE A 46 -7.48 2.62 2.93
CA PHE A 46 -7.19 3.23 4.23
C PHE A 46 -7.78 2.43 5.40
N PRO A 47 -9.09 2.10 5.40
CA PRO A 47 -9.70 1.35 6.49
C PRO A 47 -9.16 -0.09 6.65
N SER A 48 -8.55 -0.67 5.62
CA SER A 48 -7.92 -1.99 5.72
C SER A 48 -6.65 -1.98 6.59
N ILE A 49 -6.09 -0.79 6.84
CA ILE A 49 -4.89 -0.62 7.68
C ILE A 49 -5.32 -0.38 9.12
N VAL A 50 -5.29 -1.43 9.92
CA VAL A 50 -5.64 -1.39 11.34
C VAL A 50 -4.50 -0.86 12.21
N GLN A 51 -4.85 -0.23 13.35
CA GLN A 51 -3.90 0.37 14.28
C GLN A 51 -2.74 -0.56 14.72
N PRO A 52 -2.96 -1.84 15.05
CA PRO A 52 -1.86 -2.75 15.40
C PRO A 52 -0.80 -2.89 14.29
N ARG A 53 -1.22 -2.78 13.02
CA ARG A 53 -0.29 -2.84 11.89
C ARG A 53 0.56 -1.57 11.81
N VAL A 54 -0.03 -0.40 12.05
CA VAL A 54 0.70 0.88 12.15
C VAL A 54 1.67 0.84 13.32
N TRP A 55 1.20 0.44 14.50
CA TRP A 55 1.99 0.28 15.72
C TRP A 55 3.21 -0.63 15.51
N LYS A 56 3.00 -1.79 14.88
CA LYS A 56 4.11 -2.72 14.59
C LYS A 56 5.11 -2.13 13.60
N ARG A 57 4.63 -1.44 12.55
CA ARG A 57 5.50 -0.82 11.54
C ARG A 57 6.43 0.24 12.13
N LEU A 58 5.94 1.04 13.07
CA LEU A 58 6.71 2.09 13.74
C LEU A 58 7.86 1.55 14.61
N GLN A 59 7.80 0.30 15.06
CA GLN A 59 8.85 -0.35 15.85
C GLN A 59 9.94 -0.99 14.98
N LEU A 60 9.73 -1.07 13.68
CA LEU A 60 10.68 -1.65 12.72
C LEU A 60 11.51 -0.57 12.05
N LYS A 61 12.65 -0.95 11.47
CA LYS A 61 13.49 -0.06 10.65
C LYS A 61 12.64 0.61 9.54
N PRO A 62 12.89 1.88 9.23
CA PRO A 62 13.94 2.76 9.75
C PRO A 62 13.58 3.46 11.07
N PHE A 63 12.33 3.34 11.57
CA PHE A 63 11.81 4.11 12.69
C PHE A 63 12.38 3.66 14.05
N ASN A 64 12.31 2.36 14.34
CA ASN A 64 12.76 1.75 15.60
C ASN A 64 12.24 2.47 16.86
N PHE A 65 11.00 2.99 16.81
CA PHE A 65 10.43 3.70 17.96
C PHE A 65 10.20 2.75 19.13
N PRO A 66 10.48 3.18 20.36
CA PRO A 66 10.10 2.45 21.57
C PRO A 66 8.59 2.24 21.62
N VAL A 67 8.16 1.16 22.29
CA VAL A 67 6.73 0.80 22.41
C VAL A 67 5.83 1.97 22.83
N PRO A 68 6.15 2.77 23.86
CA PRO A 68 5.29 3.89 24.27
C PRO A 68 5.11 4.94 23.17
N VAL A 69 6.18 5.25 22.44
CA VAL A 69 6.15 6.23 21.33
C VAL A 69 5.35 5.70 20.16
N ALA A 70 5.57 4.43 19.76
CA ALA A 70 4.82 3.78 18.70
C ALA A 70 3.32 3.71 19.05
N SER A 71 2.97 3.44 20.32
CA SER A 71 1.58 3.40 20.80
C SER A 71 0.90 4.77 20.72
N ALA A 72 1.59 5.82 21.17
CA ALA A 72 1.08 7.19 21.10
C ALA A 72 0.85 7.64 19.64
N ILE A 73 1.82 7.39 18.75
CA ILE A 73 1.70 7.74 17.32
C ILE A 73 0.56 6.96 16.66
N ALA A 74 0.48 5.65 16.86
CA ALA A 74 -0.58 4.82 16.30
C ALA A 74 -1.98 5.24 16.81
N GLY A 75 -2.08 5.60 18.10
CA GLY A 75 -3.32 6.11 18.68
C GLY A 75 -3.77 7.45 18.07
N LEU A 76 -2.82 8.36 17.84
CA LEU A 76 -3.10 9.68 17.24
C LEU A 76 -3.44 9.62 15.74
N CYS A 77 -2.99 8.58 15.04
CA CYS A 77 -3.13 8.46 13.59
C CYS A 77 -4.30 7.58 13.16
N CYS A 78 -4.93 6.84 14.07
CA CYS A 78 -6.05 5.96 13.76
C CYS A 78 -7.34 6.46 14.42
N MET A 79 -8.46 6.18 13.77
CA MET A 79 -9.79 6.52 14.28
C MET A 79 -10.59 5.25 14.55
N LYS A 80 -11.57 5.37 15.45
CA LYS A 80 -12.54 4.31 15.73
C LYS A 80 -13.50 4.16 14.54
N GLU A 81 -13.68 2.94 14.10
CA GLU A 81 -14.67 2.53 13.11
C GLU A 81 -15.52 1.40 13.68
N ILE A 82 -16.81 1.45 13.48
CA ILE A 82 -17.73 0.37 13.87
C ILE A 82 -18.07 -0.41 12.62
N ARG A 83 -17.79 -1.72 12.62
CA ARG A 83 -18.16 -2.64 11.54
C ARG A 83 -19.25 -3.58 12.04
N GLU A 84 -20.22 -3.82 11.17
CA GLU A 84 -21.30 -4.77 11.40
C GLU A 84 -21.06 -5.99 10.51
N ASP A 85 -21.05 -7.18 11.11
CA ASP A 85 -20.92 -8.43 10.37
C ASP A 85 -22.29 -8.88 9.79
N ALA A 86 -22.29 -9.98 9.04
CA ALA A 86 -23.48 -10.52 8.41
C ALA A 86 -24.59 -10.93 9.42
N ASP A 87 -24.21 -11.16 10.67
CA ASP A 87 -25.11 -11.54 11.77
C ASP A 87 -25.60 -10.33 12.58
N GLY A 88 -25.28 -9.10 12.13
CA GLY A 88 -25.66 -7.84 12.80
C GLY A 88 -24.82 -7.50 14.04
N LYS A 89 -23.75 -8.23 14.30
CA LYS A 89 -22.87 -7.98 15.44
C LYS A 89 -21.92 -6.83 15.12
N LYS A 90 -21.94 -5.80 15.97
CA LYS A 90 -21.06 -4.63 15.85
C LYS A 90 -19.73 -4.88 16.54
N THR A 91 -18.65 -4.67 15.80
CA THR A 91 -17.28 -4.76 16.31
C THR A 91 -16.57 -3.43 16.13
N GLU A 92 -15.75 -3.04 17.11
CA GLU A 92 -14.98 -1.82 17.08
C GLU A 92 -13.57 -2.10 16.52
N HIS A 93 -13.19 -1.32 15.53
CA HIS A 93 -11.85 -1.35 14.95
C HIS A 93 -11.23 0.04 15.01
N PHE A 94 -9.92 0.10 15.19
CA PHE A 94 -9.16 1.34 15.01
C PHE A 94 -8.40 1.23 13.71
N VAL A 95 -8.71 2.12 12.78
CA VAL A 95 -8.23 2.07 11.39
C VAL A 95 -7.63 3.40 10.97
N LEU A 96 -6.86 3.37 9.90
CA LEU A 96 -6.30 4.58 9.31
C LEU A 96 -7.41 5.36 8.60
N PRO A 97 -7.65 6.64 8.98
CA PRO A 97 -8.72 7.43 8.36
C PRO A 97 -8.34 7.91 6.97
N GLN A 98 -9.32 7.97 6.08
CA GLN A 98 -9.18 8.70 4.83
C GLN A 98 -9.23 10.21 5.10
N GLY A 99 -8.33 10.97 4.47
CA GLY A 99 -8.31 12.45 4.59
C GLY A 99 -7.45 13.00 5.74
N ALA A 100 -6.95 12.18 6.67
CA ALA A 100 -6.03 12.67 7.70
C ALA A 100 -4.64 12.98 7.10
N PRO A 101 -3.95 14.05 7.55
CA PRO A 101 -2.65 14.45 7.02
C PRO A 101 -1.54 13.41 7.15
N THR A 102 -1.67 12.48 8.09
CA THR A 102 -0.69 11.40 8.35
C THR A 102 -0.98 10.14 7.56
N SER A 103 -2.20 9.93 7.08
CA SER A 103 -2.61 8.71 6.37
C SER A 103 -1.78 8.44 5.11
N PRO A 104 -1.47 9.42 4.26
CA PRO A 104 -0.66 9.22 3.06
C PRO A 104 0.73 8.64 3.33
N ILE A 105 1.46 9.17 4.30
CA ILE A 105 2.80 8.67 4.63
C ILE A 105 2.72 7.28 5.27
N ILE A 106 1.74 7.05 6.15
CA ILE A 106 1.58 5.77 6.83
C ILE A 106 1.20 4.67 5.83
N THR A 107 0.32 4.93 4.85
CA THR A 107 0.01 3.95 3.79
C THR A 107 1.26 3.55 3.03
N ASN A 108 2.10 4.51 2.63
CA ASN A 108 3.36 4.20 1.93
C ASN A 108 4.31 3.35 2.79
N MET A 109 4.45 3.69 4.08
CA MET A 109 5.26 2.89 5.02
C MET A 109 4.76 1.44 5.19
N ILE A 110 3.45 1.25 5.22
CA ILE A 110 2.82 -0.08 5.34
C ILE A 110 2.98 -0.88 4.05
N CYS A 111 2.89 -0.21 2.90
CA CYS A 111 2.99 -0.84 1.58
C CYS A 111 4.42 -1.14 1.12
N ASP A 112 5.45 -0.77 1.85
CA ASP A 112 6.85 -1.05 1.48
C ASP A 112 7.09 -2.51 1.10
N LYS A 113 6.60 -3.44 1.93
CA LYS A 113 6.76 -4.86 1.68
C LYS A 113 5.92 -5.35 0.50
N LEU A 114 4.73 -4.77 0.31
CA LEU A 114 3.89 -5.00 -0.86
C LEU A 114 4.63 -4.57 -2.12
N ASP A 115 5.13 -3.32 -2.16
CA ASP A 115 5.86 -2.76 -3.30
C ASP A 115 7.12 -3.56 -3.62
N HIS A 116 7.86 -4.00 -2.60
CA HIS A 116 9.03 -4.85 -2.77
C HIS A 116 8.68 -6.18 -3.45
N ARG A 117 7.63 -6.86 -2.98
CA ARG A 117 7.19 -8.16 -3.54
C ARG A 117 6.62 -8.01 -4.94
N LEU A 118 5.75 -7.01 -5.16
CA LEU A 118 5.13 -6.76 -6.48
C LEU A 118 6.16 -6.31 -7.52
N SER A 119 7.15 -5.50 -7.13
CA SER A 119 8.26 -5.17 -8.03
C SER A 119 9.14 -6.38 -8.37
N GLY A 120 9.30 -7.32 -7.44
CA GLY A 120 9.95 -8.59 -7.69
C GLY A 120 9.18 -9.46 -8.68
N LEU A 121 7.86 -9.56 -8.50
CA LEU A 121 6.97 -10.24 -9.44
C LEU A 121 7.04 -9.59 -10.84
N ALA A 122 6.96 -8.26 -10.91
CA ALA A 122 7.08 -7.53 -12.16
C ALA A 122 8.38 -7.86 -12.92
N LYS A 123 9.51 -7.84 -12.20
CA LYS A 123 10.82 -8.18 -12.80
C LYS A 123 10.86 -9.61 -13.34
N ARG A 124 10.29 -10.56 -12.61
CA ARG A 124 10.24 -11.98 -13.04
C ARG A 124 9.48 -12.16 -14.34
N PHE A 125 8.42 -11.39 -14.55
CA PHE A 125 7.58 -11.45 -15.76
C PHE A 125 7.93 -10.37 -16.81
N GLY A 126 8.98 -9.59 -16.63
CA GLY A 126 9.39 -8.55 -17.58
C GLY A 126 8.41 -7.38 -17.67
N LEU A 127 7.78 -6.98 -16.53
CA LEU A 127 6.79 -5.94 -16.46
C LEU A 127 7.35 -4.66 -15.84
N ASN A 128 6.80 -3.51 -16.22
CA ASN A 128 6.86 -2.30 -15.42
C ASN A 128 5.84 -2.39 -14.27
N TYR A 129 6.18 -1.81 -13.13
CA TYR A 129 5.32 -1.75 -11.95
C TYR A 129 5.38 -0.38 -11.31
N THR A 130 4.23 0.16 -10.96
CA THR A 130 4.10 1.32 -10.08
C THR A 130 2.87 1.20 -9.18
N ARG A 131 2.87 1.93 -8.06
CA ARG A 131 1.69 2.11 -7.22
C ARG A 131 1.44 3.60 -6.98
N TYR A 132 0.22 4.04 -7.23
CA TYR A 132 -0.26 5.38 -6.89
C TYR A 132 -1.38 5.26 -5.86
N ALA A 133 -1.04 5.44 -4.58
CA ALA A 133 -1.94 5.18 -3.44
C ALA A 133 -2.43 3.72 -3.42
N ASP A 134 -3.70 3.51 -3.69
CA ASP A 134 -4.42 2.23 -3.82
C ASP A 134 -4.34 1.64 -5.23
N ASP A 135 -4.08 2.49 -6.25
CA ASP A 135 -3.94 2.04 -7.64
C ASP A 135 -2.60 1.34 -7.90
N ILE A 136 -2.65 0.09 -8.33
CA ILE A 136 -1.52 -0.72 -8.76
C ILE A 136 -1.53 -0.83 -10.27
N THR A 137 -0.43 -0.45 -10.92
CA THR A 137 -0.30 -0.55 -12.37
C THR A 137 0.85 -1.46 -12.77
N PHE A 138 0.55 -2.44 -13.64
CA PHE A 138 1.54 -3.22 -14.37
C PHE A 138 1.42 -2.94 -15.85
N SER A 139 2.54 -2.96 -16.59
CA SER A 139 2.51 -2.86 -18.04
C SER A 139 3.63 -3.63 -18.69
N SER A 140 3.40 -4.08 -19.95
CA SER A 140 4.37 -4.87 -20.70
C SER A 140 4.17 -4.77 -22.22
N MET A 141 5.18 -5.23 -22.96
CA MET A 141 5.10 -5.41 -24.42
C MET A 141 4.40 -6.71 -24.80
N HIS A 142 4.34 -7.71 -23.89
CA HIS A 142 3.74 -9.01 -24.16
C HIS A 142 2.53 -9.27 -23.27
N ASN A 143 1.59 -10.08 -23.72
CA ASN A 143 0.43 -10.46 -22.93
C ASN A 143 0.79 -11.54 -21.90
N VAL A 144 0.99 -11.12 -20.67
CA VAL A 144 1.19 -12.02 -19.50
C VAL A 144 -0.08 -12.16 -18.66
N TYR A 145 -1.16 -11.48 -19.05
CA TYR A 145 -2.40 -11.33 -18.28
C TYR A 145 -3.47 -12.35 -18.68
N GLN A 146 -3.07 -13.58 -19.04
CA GLN A 146 -4.02 -14.63 -19.34
C GLN A 146 -4.75 -15.07 -18.07
N LYS A 147 -6.06 -15.26 -18.16
CA LYS A 147 -6.86 -15.80 -17.05
C LYS A 147 -6.27 -17.14 -16.61
N ASN A 148 -6.14 -17.32 -15.29
CA ASN A 148 -5.53 -18.48 -14.62
C ASN A 148 -4.01 -18.66 -14.84
N GLY A 149 -3.32 -17.63 -15.30
CA GLY A 149 -1.86 -17.64 -15.40
C GLY A 149 -1.17 -17.55 -14.04
N GLU A 150 0.07 -18.04 -13.99
CA GLU A 150 0.93 -17.99 -12.80
C GLU A 150 1.08 -16.57 -12.24
N PHE A 151 1.09 -15.57 -13.13
CA PHE A 151 1.17 -14.15 -12.74
C PHE A 151 0.02 -13.74 -11.82
N PHE A 152 -1.24 -14.00 -12.18
CA PHE A 152 -2.39 -13.62 -11.36
C PHE A 152 -2.47 -14.38 -10.05
N ALA A 153 -2.16 -15.68 -10.07
CA ALA A 153 -2.13 -16.49 -8.85
C ALA A 153 -1.14 -15.91 -7.83
N GLU A 154 0.07 -15.57 -8.29
CA GLU A 154 1.10 -14.98 -7.44
C GLU A 154 0.75 -13.55 -7.02
N LEU A 155 0.19 -12.74 -7.91
CA LEU A 155 -0.24 -11.36 -7.65
C LEU A 155 -1.28 -11.31 -6.52
N TYR A 156 -2.36 -12.07 -6.64
CA TYR A 156 -3.41 -12.09 -5.61
C TYR A 156 -2.90 -12.67 -4.30
N ARG A 157 -2.04 -13.69 -4.34
CA ARG A 157 -1.41 -14.23 -3.14
C ARG A 157 -0.55 -13.17 -2.43
N ILE A 158 0.25 -12.39 -3.17
CA ILE A 158 1.07 -11.32 -2.59
C ILE A 158 0.19 -10.26 -1.94
N ILE A 159 -0.87 -9.82 -2.61
CA ILE A 159 -1.80 -8.81 -2.10
C ILE A 159 -2.48 -9.31 -0.81
N ALA A 160 -3.01 -10.52 -0.83
CA ALA A 160 -3.67 -11.15 0.33
C ALA A 160 -2.71 -11.34 1.50
N ASP A 161 -1.47 -11.81 1.28
CA ASP A 161 -0.42 -11.96 2.31
C ASP A 161 -0.07 -10.63 2.97
N GLN A 162 -0.29 -9.51 2.29
CA GLN A 162 -0.09 -8.17 2.85
C GLN A 162 -1.36 -7.58 3.44
N GLY A 163 -2.44 -8.37 3.58
CA GLY A 163 -3.70 -7.98 4.22
C GLY A 163 -4.52 -6.99 3.41
N PHE A 164 -4.41 -7.03 2.09
CA PHE A 164 -5.23 -6.26 1.16
C PHE A 164 -6.08 -7.19 0.28
N THR A 165 -7.12 -6.61 -0.32
CA THR A 165 -7.98 -7.24 -1.34
C THR A 165 -8.11 -6.30 -2.55
N VAL A 166 -8.44 -6.85 -3.70
CA VAL A 166 -8.74 -6.13 -4.96
C VAL A 166 -10.23 -6.11 -5.17
#